data_4d73ec01fea2ea9aacae86cf0909e802
#
_entry.id   4d73ec01fea2ea9aacae86cf0909e802
#
_cell.length_a   1.000
_cell.length_b   1.000
_cell.length_c   1.000
_cell.angle_alpha   90.00
_cell.angle_beta   90.00
_cell.angle_gamma   90.00
#
_symmetry.space_group_name_H-M   'P 1'
#
loop_
_entity.id
_entity.type
_entity.pdbx_description
1 polymer ?
#
loop_
_entity_poly.entity_id
_entity_poly.type
_entity_poly.pdbx_seq_one_letter_code
_entity_poly.pdbx_strand_id
1 'polypeptide(L)'
;MVWIFSIFVKLLLVNGYRSTDFEVHRNWLSITYRLPIKEWYYDTTNIWTLDYPPLFAYFEYFLSHITPNFVIKDGCLDLMSEKISSQVYGETTVMWQRFTVILSEFILYLSLRSFSLLSNTNFLVCSSIILNPGFFILDHIHFQYNGFLFGLFISSIIAVKQEKYLKSALMFSISLCFKHIYLYLAPCYFVFLLRAYCLNFDNFEFKTYVSLIQIIQWKNLFKLAAVVLSTFIITFAPFIYIGYTLQDYQQILSRLFPFSRGLTHAYWAPNFWSIYSTIDKILTMLVKYLNKLKYIGSLRKIIDIPQLIAQIQLNETANNGSKGLVSDVTFNILPQIPPKITFALTLFYQLLALLPLFFNCNFKRFIGSLTLCGYGSYLFGWHVHEKAIMLVIIPFTFLVILDKRLLTPYMLLTSSGIVSLFPLLYTSQDFLIKIIYSLLWMIVYFVSINEVSEKNYVGQDRRVWFFDRLAMIYIVCLLPIVLISGVLDIFQFGNGKYEFLSLMLYSCYCSVGVFTSWIGLSWLYNFDEPLWV
;
A
#
# COMPACT_ATOMS: atom_id res chain seq x y z
N MET A 1 14.34 18.48 -15.61
CA MET A 1 13.37 18.26 -16.71
C MET A 1 12.23 17.33 -16.31
N VAL A 2 12.46 16.06 -15.91
CA VAL A 2 11.41 15.09 -15.51
C VAL A 2 10.47 15.62 -14.42
N TRP A 3 11.01 16.27 -13.38
CA TRP A 3 10.20 16.86 -12.31
C TRP A 3 9.28 17.99 -12.82
N ILE A 4 9.81 18.87 -13.66
CA ILE A 4 9.02 19.97 -14.25
C ILE A 4 7.89 19.39 -15.11
N PHE A 5 8.18 18.39 -15.94
CA PHE A 5 7.17 17.68 -16.73
C PHE A 5 6.09 17.06 -15.83
N SER A 6 6.50 16.39 -14.73
CA SER A 6 5.59 15.83 -13.75
C SER A 6 4.65 16.90 -13.17
N ILE A 7 5.16 18.08 -12.81
CA ILE A 7 4.35 19.20 -12.30
C ILE A 7 3.31 19.65 -13.36
N PHE A 8 3.72 19.80 -14.62
CA PHE A 8 2.78 20.18 -15.69
C PHE A 8 1.62 19.20 -15.82
N VAL A 9 1.90 17.90 -15.85
CA VAL A 9 0.84 16.88 -15.93
C VAL A 9 -0.07 16.96 -14.70
N LYS A 10 0.47 17.17 -13.51
CA LYS A 10 -0.30 17.28 -12.25
C LYS A 10 -1.19 18.53 -12.23
N LEU A 11 -0.71 19.64 -12.77
CA LEU A 11 -1.52 20.86 -12.88
C LEU A 11 -2.73 20.68 -13.82
N LEU A 12 -2.61 19.86 -14.86
CA LEU A 12 -3.75 19.51 -15.73
C LEU A 12 -4.82 18.68 -15.00
N LEU A 13 -4.45 17.99 -13.92
CA LEU A 13 -5.36 17.13 -13.15
C LEU A 13 -6.06 17.86 -11.98
N VAL A 14 -5.75 19.13 -11.74
CA VAL A 14 -6.30 19.89 -10.60
C VAL A 14 -7.83 19.91 -10.58
N ASN A 15 -8.47 19.99 -11.74
CA ASN A 15 -9.93 19.99 -11.89
C ASN A 15 -10.53 18.57 -12.06
N GLY A 16 -9.74 17.51 -11.83
CA GLY A 16 -10.18 16.14 -11.93
C GLY A 16 -11.18 15.72 -10.84
N TYR A 17 -11.55 14.44 -10.87
CA TYR A 17 -12.45 13.81 -9.93
C TYR A 17 -12.11 14.10 -8.45
N ARG A 18 -13.13 14.31 -7.64
CA ARG A 18 -13.01 14.50 -6.18
C ARG A 18 -13.46 13.24 -5.47
N SER A 19 -12.52 12.55 -4.84
CA SER A 19 -12.82 11.35 -4.06
C SER A 19 -13.29 11.67 -2.66
N THR A 20 -13.73 10.63 -1.94
CA THR A 20 -14.00 10.72 -0.50
C THR A 20 -12.74 11.12 0.30
N ASP A 21 -11.53 10.71 -0.12
CA ASP A 21 -10.28 11.09 0.54
C ASP A 21 -10.04 12.62 0.49
N PHE A 22 -10.54 13.30 -0.53
CA PHE A 22 -10.49 14.76 -0.58
C PHE A 22 -11.25 15.38 0.60
N GLU A 23 -12.45 14.88 0.89
CA GLU A 23 -13.25 15.31 2.04
C GLU A 23 -12.62 14.92 3.38
N VAL A 24 -12.03 13.74 3.46
CA VAL A 24 -11.31 13.28 4.65
C VAL A 24 -10.23 14.29 5.03
N HIS A 25 -9.35 14.64 4.11
CA HIS A 25 -8.27 15.59 4.37
C HIS A 25 -8.78 17.02 4.61
N ARG A 26 -9.82 17.46 3.89
CA ARG A 26 -10.48 18.74 4.19
C ARG A 26 -11.02 18.78 5.61
N ASN A 27 -11.67 17.71 6.05
CA ASN A 27 -12.19 17.62 7.42
C ASN A 27 -11.05 17.63 8.46
N TRP A 28 -9.93 16.96 8.17
CA TRP A 28 -8.77 16.98 9.09
C TRP A 28 -8.12 18.36 9.20
N LEU A 29 -8.05 19.12 8.09
CA LEU A 29 -7.68 20.55 8.16
C LEU A 29 -8.61 21.34 9.09
N SER A 30 -9.92 21.09 8.99
CA SER A 30 -10.91 21.77 9.82
C SER A 30 -10.80 21.39 11.29
N ILE A 31 -10.67 20.09 11.60
CA ILE A 31 -10.47 19.57 12.96
C ILE A 31 -9.25 20.23 13.59
N THR A 32 -8.11 20.19 12.90
CA THR A 32 -6.85 20.68 13.44
C THR A 32 -6.81 22.20 13.58
N TYR A 33 -7.60 22.94 12.80
CA TYR A 33 -7.72 24.40 12.89
C TYR A 33 -8.70 24.84 13.97
N ARG A 34 -9.86 24.21 14.06
CA ARG A 34 -10.99 24.67 14.91
C ARG A 34 -10.94 24.12 16.33
N LEU A 35 -10.41 22.91 16.50
CA LEU A 35 -10.44 22.22 17.80
C LEU A 35 -9.07 22.28 18.50
N PRO A 36 -9.05 22.29 19.84
CA PRO A 36 -7.83 22.12 20.60
C PRO A 36 -7.26 20.71 20.39
N ILE A 37 -5.93 20.55 20.52
CA ILE A 37 -5.22 19.26 20.33
C ILE A 37 -5.87 18.10 21.10
N LYS A 38 -6.42 18.39 22.30
CA LYS A 38 -7.06 17.39 23.15
C LYS A 38 -8.27 16.72 22.48
N GLU A 39 -8.94 17.40 21.56
CA GLU A 39 -10.18 16.93 20.93
C GLU A 39 -9.96 16.29 19.55
N TRP A 40 -8.78 16.43 18.94
CA TRP A 40 -8.52 15.98 17.58
C TRP A 40 -8.91 14.53 17.29
N TYR A 41 -8.61 13.60 18.21
CA TYR A 41 -8.92 12.17 18.03
C TYR A 41 -10.27 11.77 18.65
N TYR A 42 -10.95 12.70 19.30
CA TYR A 42 -12.28 12.49 19.86
C TYR A 42 -13.40 13.02 18.96
N ASP A 43 -13.06 13.90 18.02
CA ASP A 43 -14.05 14.50 17.14
C ASP A 43 -14.87 13.45 16.39
N THR A 44 -16.19 13.64 16.40
CA THR A 44 -17.19 12.81 15.75
C THR A 44 -18.25 13.68 15.07
N THR A 45 -17.93 14.93 14.79
CA THR A 45 -18.83 15.85 14.05
C THR A 45 -19.09 15.37 12.64
N ASN A 46 -18.14 14.60 12.09
CA ASN A 46 -18.24 13.96 10.78
C ASN A 46 -17.79 12.50 10.87
N ILE A 47 -18.21 11.68 9.89
CA ILE A 47 -17.76 10.29 9.73
C ILE A 47 -16.26 10.19 9.42
N TRP A 48 -15.66 11.25 8.86
CA TRP A 48 -14.23 11.33 8.47
C TRP A 48 -13.36 11.72 9.66
N THR A 49 -13.32 10.88 10.66
CA THR A 49 -12.52 11.08 11.88
C THR A 49 -11.02 11.01 11.59
N LEU A 50 -10.20 11.70 12.41
CA LEU A 50 -8.76 11.67 12.29
C LEU A 50 -8.22 10.27 12.65
N ASP A 51 -7.62 9.57 11.69
CA ASP A 51 -7.14 8.19 11.82
C ASP A 51 -5.66 7.99 11.40
N TYR A 52 -4.91 9.08 11.22
CA TYR A 52 -3.46 9.04 11.01
C TYR A 52 -2.70 9.42 12.28
N PRO A 53 -1.40 8.99 12.41
CA PRO A 53 -0.58 9.32 13.57
C PRO A 53 -0.33 10.83 13.76
N PRO A 54 0.14 11.26 14.94
CA PRO A 54 0.19 12.69 15.31
C PRO A 54 1.03 13.59 14.40
N LEU A 55 2.13 13.11 13.79
CA LEU A 55 2.89 13.97 12.86
C LEU A 55 2.07 14.37 11.64
N PHE A 56 1.14 13.51 11.20
CA PHE A 56 0.25 13.89 10.11
C PHE A 56 -0.79 14.91 10.56
N ALA A 57 -1.31 14.79 11.77
CA ALA A 57 -2.20 15.79 12.35
C ALA A 57 -1.50 17.16 12.48
N TYR A 58 -0.22 17.19 12.87
CA TYR A 58 0.58 18.43 12.90
C TYR A 58 0.83 18.98 11.49
N PHE A 59 0.99 18.13 10.49
CA PHE A 59 1.10 18.56 9.10
C PHE A 59 -0.20 19.21 8.61
N GLU A 60 -1.37 18.63 8.90
CA GLU A 60 -2.67 19.25 8.61
C GLU A 60 -2.86 20.56 9.40
N TYR A 61 -2.47 20.59 10.67
CA TYR A 61 -2.46 21.81 11.48
C TYR A 61 -1.60 22.92 10.84
N PHE A 62 -0.39 22.58 10.40
CA PHE A 62 0.47 23.54 9.69
C PHE A 62 -0.18 24.04 8.41
N LEU A 63 -0.72 23.15 7.57
CA LEU A 63 -1.40 23.52 6.33
C LEU A 63 -2.62 24.41 6.59
N SER A 64 -3.39 24.12 7.63
CA SER A 64 -4.57 24.90 7.98
C SER A 64 -4.22 26.36 8.34
N HIS A 65 -3.08 26.59 9.03
CA HIS A 65 -2.64 27.92 9.43
C HIS A 65 -1.98 28.75 8.31
N ILE A 66 -1.47 28.10 7.26
CA ILE A 66 -0.98 28.80 6.06
C ILE A 66 -2.05 28.95 4.98
N THR A 67 -3.27 28.46 5.23
CA THR A 67 -4.40 28.55 4.29
C THR A 67 -4.76 30.03 4.05
N PRO A 68 -4.78 30.51 2.79
CA PRO A 68 -5.10 31.91 2.49
C PRO A 68 -6.52 32.30 2.90
N ASN A 69 -6.71 33.55 3.31
CA ASN A 69 -8.00 34.05 3.78
C ASN A 69 -9.15 33.88 2.77
N PHE A 70 -8.88 33.98 1.47
CA PHE A 70 -9.90 33.77 0.44
C PHE A 70 -10.36 32.31 0.36
N VAL A 71 -9.45 31.34 0.66
CA VAL A 71 -9.78 29.90 0.74
C VAL A 71 -10.57 29.60 2.02
N ILE A 72 -10.22 30.26 3.14
CA ILE A 72 -10.96 30.12 4.40
C ILE A 72 -12.41 30.60 4.22
N LYS A 73 -12.59 31.75 3.54
CA LYS A 73 -13.94 32.26 3.22
C LYS A 73 -14.74 31.37 2.29
N ASP A 74 -14.08 30.52 1.53
CA ASP A 74 -14.67 29.51 0.64
C ASP A 74 -15.16 28.25 1.38
N GLY A 75 -14.99 28.17 2.70
CA GLY A 75 -15.45 27.06 3.54
C GLY A 75 -14.44 25.93 3.76
N CYS A 76 -13.18 26.09 3.35
CA CYS A 76 -12.14 25.04 3.46
C CYS A 76 -11.98 24.53 4.90
N LEU A 77 -12.03 25.43 5.89
CA LEU A 77 -11.78 25.13 7.30
C LEU A 77 -13.07 25.05 8.14
N ASP A 78 -14.22 24.85 7.52
CA ASP A 78 -15.47 24.73 8.26
C ASP A 78 -15.71 23.28 8.71
N LEU A 79 -16.00 23.08 10.02
CA LEU A 79 -16.45 21.81 10.56
C LEU A 79 -17.89 21.58 10.09
N MET A 80 -18.08 20.58 9.23
CA MET A 80 -19.40 20.27 8.67
C MET A 80 -19.95 19.01 9.31
N SER A 81 -21.20 19.06 9.76
CA SER A 81 -21.89 17.85 10.21
C SER A 81 -22.33 17.00 9.02
N GLU A 82 -22.46 15.68 9.24
CA GLU A 82 -22.90 14.68 8.26
C GLU A 82 -24.19 15.05 7.51
N LYS A 83 -25.09 15.83 8.18
CA LYS A 83 -26.37 16.28 7.63
C LYS A 83 -26.24 17.37 6.56
N ILE A 84 -25.08 17.98 6.43
CA ILE A 84 -24.77 19.03 5.43
C ILE A 84 -23.79 18.45 4.41
N SER A 85 -24.14 17.33 3.80
CA SER A 85 -23.29 16.60 2.85
C SER A 85 -23.26 17.20 1.44
N SER A 86 -23.95 18.31 1.16
CA SER A 86 -23.81 19.02 -0.10
C SER A 86 -22.66 20.01 0.00
N GLN A 87 -21.60 19.75 -0.74
CA GLN A 87 -20.39 20.56 -0.95
C GLN A 87 -20.58 22.05 -0.60
N VAL A 88 -20.21 22.44 0.63
CA VAL A 88 -20.35 23.82 1.13
C VAL A 88 -19.05 24.62 0.88
N TYR A 89 -18.13 24.11 0.08
CA TYR A 89 -16.90 24.81 -0.29
C TYR A 89 -16.81 24.96 -1.81
N GLY A 90 -16.14 26.02 -2.24
CA GLY A 90 -15.99 26.36 -3.64
C GLY A 90 -14.71 25.81 -4.27
N GLU A 91 -14.43 26.25 -5.47
CA GLU A 91 -13.30 25.79 -6.28
C GLU A 91 -11.95 26.24 -5.74
N THR A 92 -11.89 27.36 -5.00
CA THR A 92 -10.63 27.82 -4.42
C THR A 92 -10.10 26.85 -3.35
N THR A 93 -10.98 26.21 -2.60
CA THR A 93 -10.65 25.13 -1.68
C THR A 93 -10.03 23.95 -2.41
N VAL A 94 -10.61 23.54 -3.54
CA VAL A 94 -10.09 22.43 -4.35
C VAL A 94 -8.71 22.75 -4.90
N MET A 95 -8.55 23.92 -5.49
CA MET A 95 -7.25 24.36 -6.02
C MET A 95 -6.18 24.42 -4.93
N TRP A 96 -6.51 24.97 -3.75
CA TRP A 96 -5.59 25.05 -2.63
C TRP A 96 -5.12 23.68 -2.16
N GLN A 97 -6.05 22.76 -1.86
CA GLN A 97 -5.70 21.43 -1.42
C GLN A 97 -4.87 20.68 -2.47
N ARG A 98 -5.26 20.72 -3.76
CA ARG A 98 -4.47 20.10 -4.85
C ARG A 98 -3.06 20.71 -4.93
N PHE A 99 -2.94 22.00 -4.75
CA PHE A 99 -1.64 22.70 -4.73
C PHE A 99 -0.76 22.23 -3.56
N THR A 100 -1.32 22.05 -2.37
CA THR A 100 -0.55 21.54 -1.21
C THR A 100 -0.02 20.13 -1.44
N VAL A 101 -0.75 19.25 -2.14
CA VAL A 101 -0.26 17.92 -2.54
C VAL A 101 0.94 18.04 -3.48
N ILE A 102 0.83 18.87 -4.54
CA ILE A 102 1.93 19.07 -5.51
C ILE A 102 3.16 19.66 -4.81
N LEU A 103 2.97 20.62 -3.91
CA LEU A 103 4.07 21.27 -3.19
C LEU A 103 4.75 20.31 -2.21
N SER A 104 3.99 19.55 -1.44
CA SER A 104 4.53 18.62 -0.45
C SER A 104 5.34 17.49 -1.09
N GLU A 105 4.98 17.07 -2.28
CA GLU A 105 5.71 16.05 -3.06
C GLU A 105 7.15 16.48 -3.43
N PHE A 106 7.50 17.75 -3.26
CA PHE A 106 8.87 18.22 -3.47
C PHE A 106 9.88 17.45 -2.61
N ILE A 107 9.47 16.89 -1.47
CA ILE A 107 10.29 16.01 -0.64
C ILE A 107 10.67 14.71 -1.39
N LEU A 108 9.75 14.12 -2.16
CA LEU A 108 10.05 12.98 -3.03
C LEU A 108 11.15 13.34 -4.04
N TYR A 109 11.02 14.49 -4.69
CA TYR A 109 12.03 14.96 -5.64
C TYR A 109 13.40 15.16 -4.98
N LEU A 110 13.48 15.81 -3.81
CA LEU A 110 14.74 16.03 -3.10
C LEU A 110 15.40 14.70 -2.71
N SER A 111 14.62 13.73 -2.24
CA SER A 111 15.12 12.41 -1.86
C SER A 111 15.70 11.67 -3.07
N LEU A 112 14.99 11.66 -4.20
CA LEU A 112 15.41 10.97 -5.40
C LEU A 112 16.55 11.70 -6.14
N ARG A 113 16.62 13.02 -6.08
CA ARG A 113 17.68 13.81 -6.74
C ARG A 113 19.07 13.37 -6.31
N SER A 114 19.30 13.21 -5.02
CA SER A 114 20.61 12.81 -4.49
C SER A 114 21.04 11.43 -4.99
N PHE A 115 20.09 10.53 -5.22
CA PHE A 115 20.33 9.19 -5.75
C PHE A 115 20.51 9.19 -7.27
N SER A 116 19.74 9.97 -8.01
CA SER A 116 19.79 10.06 -9.48
C SER A 116 21.12 10.59 -10.01
N LEU A 117 21.81 11.43 -9.25
CA LEU A 117 23.10 11.99 -9.66
C LEU A 117 24.27 11.00 -9.61
N LEU A 118 24.08 9.81 -9.01
CA LEU A 118 25.14 8.82 -8.85
C LEU A 118 25.40 8.00 -10.13
N SER A 119 24.39 7.78 -10.96
CA SER A 119 24.52 7.06 -12.23
C SER A 119 23.29 7.24 -13.13
N ASN A 120 23.43 6.93 -14.45
CA ASN A 120 22.30 6.94 -15.38
C ASN A 120 21.25 5.89 -15.06
N THR A 121 21.64 4.73 -14.53
CA THR A 121 20.72 3.69 -14.08
C THR A 121 19.87 4.15 -12.90
N ASN A 122 20.48 4.88 -11.96
CA ASN A 122 19.77 5.50 -10.85
C ASN A 122 18.79 6.59 -11.33
N PHE A 123 19.15 7.35 -12.36
CA PHE A 123 18.25 8.32 -12.99
C PHE A 123 17.01 7.63 -13.56
N LEU A 124 17.15 6.46 -14.21
CA LEU A 124 16.03 5.67 -14.73
C LEU A 124 15.08 5.25 -13.59
N VAL A 125 15.61 4.71 -12.48
CA VAL A 125 14.82 4.36 -11.29
C VAL A 125 14.08 5.57 -10.74
N CYS A 126 14.77 6.69 -10.56
CA CYS A 126 14.18 7.90 -9.99
C CYS A 126 13.08 8.49 -10.89
N SER A 127 13.30 8.53 -12.19
CA SER A 127 12.31 9.04 -13.14
C SER A 127 11.08 8.12 -13.21
N SER A 128 11.27 6.81 -13.14
CA SER A 128 10.15 5.85 -13.11
C SER A 128 9.29 6.01 -11.85
N ILE A 129 9.89 6.33 -10.70
CA ILE A 129 9.15 6.59 -9.45
C ILE A 129 8.41 7.93 -9.52
N ILE A 130 9.07 9.02 -9.96
CA ILE A 130 8.46 10.37 -10.06
C ILE A 130 7.23 10.35 -10.99
N LEU A 131 7.32 9.60 -12.08
CA LEU A 131 6.26 9.49 -13.09
C LEU A 131 5.37 8.25 -12.88
N ASN A 132 5.46 7.56 -11.74
CA ASN A 132 4.68 6.35 -11.49
C ASN A 132 3.18 6.65 -11.53
N PRO A 133 2.39 5.93 -12.34
CA PRO A 133 0.94 6.13 -12.43
C PRO A 133 0.22 5.98 -11.09
N GLY A 134 0.75 5.15 -10.17
CA GLY A 134 0.20 5.01 -8.84
C GLY A 134 0.13 6.34 -8.07
N PHE A 135 1.18 7.19 -8.13
CA PHE A 135 1.13 8.52 -7.51
C PHE A 135 0.16 9.45 -8.21
N PHE A 136 0.09 9.42 -9.55
CA PHE A 136 -0.88 10.23 -10.29
C PHE A 136 -2.32 9.87 -9.92
N ILE A 137 -2.64 8.58 -9.88
CA ILE A 137 -3.96 8.09 -9.52
C ILE A 137 -4.28 8.44 -8.06
N LEU A 138 -3.38 8.09 -7.12
CA LEU A 138 -3.67 8.19 -5.69
C LEU A 138 -3.61 9.62 -5.17
N ASP A 139 -2.63 10.44 -5.61
CA ASP A 139 -2.40 11.75 -5.01
C ASP A 139 -3.08 12.87 -5.82
N HIS A 140 -2.97 12.81 -7.15
CA HIS A 140 -3.38 13.94 -7.99
C HIS A 140 -4.79 13.81 -8.57
N ILE A 141 -5.40 12.61 -8.57
CA ILE A 141 -6.81 12.44 -8.96
C ILE A 141 -7.63 12.04 -7.73
N HIS A 142 -7.28 10.92 -7.06
CA HIS A 142 -8.02 10.45 -5.88
C HIS A 142 -7.86 11.36 -4.65
N PHE A 143 -6.74 11.97 -4.46
CA PHE A 143 -6.32 12.86 -3.38
C PHE A 143 -5.74 12.17 -2.16
N GLN A 144 -4.41 12.13 -2.10
CA GLN A 144 -3.64 11.75 -0.92
C GLN A 144 -2.27 12.47 -0.92
N TYR A 145 -1.48 12.28 0.14
CA TYR A 145 -0.11 12.81 0.28
C TYR A 145 0.95 11.71 0.21
N ASN A 146 0.74 10.68 -0.63
CA ASN A 146 1.69 9.56 -0.70
C ASN A 146 3.05 9.98 -1.24
N GLY A 147 3.12 10.88 -2.22
CA GLY A 147 4.40 11.40 -2.72
C GLY A 147 5.25 12.03 -1.62
N PHE A 148 4.66 12.82 -0.72
CA PHE A 148 5.31 13.35 0.47
C PHE A 148 5.82 12.22 1.39
N LEU A 149 4.95 11.28 1.74
CA LEU A 149 5.24 10.20 2.68
C LEU A 149 6.29 9.23 2.12
N PHE A 150 6.16 8.84 0.85
CA PHE A 150 7.17 8.02 0.17
C PHE A 150 8.48 8.76 -0.02
N GLY A 151 8.47 10.09 -0.14
CA GLY A 151 9.68 10.89 -0.15
C GLY A 151 10.51 10.72 1.12
N LEU A 152 9.88 10.76 2.30
CA LEU A 152 10.52 10.48 3.59
C LEU A 152 11.02 9.02 3.67
N PHE A 153 10.18 8.08 3.28
CA PHE A 153 10.51 6.66 3.27
C PHE A 153 11.68 6.34 2.33
N ILE A 154 11.70 6.88 1.11
CA ILE A 154 12.80 6.71 0.15
C ILE A 154 14.09 7.36 0.68
N SER A 155 13.99 8.49 1.39
CA SER A 155 15.16 9.08 2.06
C SER A 155 15.78 8.12 3.08
N SER A 156 14.98 7.31 3.78
CA SER A 156 15.49 6.28 4.69
C SER A 156 16.20 5.13 3.94
N ILE A 157 15.66 4.70 2.78
CA ILE A 157 16.29 3.68 1.93
C ILE A 157 17.64 4.19 1.38
N ILE A 158 17.68 5.41 0.90
CA ILE A 158 18.91 6.02 0.36
C ILE A 158 19.96 6.18 1.47
N ALA A 159 19.54 6.50 2.70
CA ALA A 159 20.43 6.57 3.85
C ALA A 159 21.05 5.20 4.17
N VAL A 160 20.29 4.08 4.03
CA VAL A 160 20.86 2.71 4.10
C VAL A 160 21.93 2.51 3.03
N LYS A 161 21.64 2.87 1.77
CA LYS A 161 22.62 2.78 0.66
C LYS A 161 23.90 3.55 0.93
N GLN A 162 23.80 4.66 1.67
CA GLN A 162 24.93 5.52 2.06
C GLN A 162 25.56 5.11 3.39
N GLU A 163 25.16 3.99 3.99
CA GLU A 163 25.61 3.49 5.29
C GLU A 163 25.36 4.50 6.46
N LYS A 164 24.44 5.43 6.27
CA LYS A 164 24.03 6.41 7.28
C LYS A 164 22.88 5.84 8.13
N TYR A 165 23.17 4.81 8.91
CA TYR A 165 22.17 4.00 9.62
C TYR A 165 21.30 4.80 10.60
N LEU A 166 21.87 5.74 11.35
CA LEU A 166 21.10 6.61 12.26
C LEU A 166 20.16 7.55 11.50
N LYS A 167 20.58 8.08 10.34
CA LYS A 167 19.70 8.86 9.49
C LYS A 167 18.57 8.02 8.91
N SER A 168 18.89 6.79 8.53
CA SER A 168 17.88 5.84 8.05
C SER A 168 16.82 5.55 9.12
N ALA A 169 17.26 5.25 10.35
CA ALA A 169 16.38 5.03 11.49
C ALA A 169 15.49 6.25 11.78
N LEU A 170 16.08 7.45 11.77
CA LEU A 170 15.34 8.70 11.97
C LEU A 170 14.24 8.90 10.91
N MET A 171 14.60 8.81 9.61
CA MET A 171 13.65 9.02 8.52
C MET A 171 12.54 7.96 8.52
N PHE A 172 12.87 6.71 8.82
CA PHE A 172 11.88 5.66 8.92
C PHE A 172 10.95 5.82 10.12
N SER A 173 11.48 6.20 11.30
CA SER A 173 10.67 6.49 12.48
C SER A 173 9.73 7.69 12.26
N ILE A 174 10.21 8.71 11.57
CA ILE A 174 9.37 9.85 11.14
C ILE A 174 8.24 9.35 10.22
N SER A 175 8.54 8.48 9.23
CA SER A 175 7.53 7.92 8.34
C SER A 175 6.46 7.13 9.10
N LEU A 176 6.83 6.36 10.13
CA LEU A 176 5.90 5.67 11.04
C LEU A 176 4.99 6.64 11.79
N CYS A 177 5.54 7.75 12.27
CA CYS A 177 4.79 8.78 12.98
C CYS A 177 3.88 9.62 12.07
N PHE A 178 4.08 9.57 10.76
CA PHE A 178 3.18 10.16 9.75
C PHE A 178 2.07 9.20 9.31
N LYS A 179 2.42 7.94 9.06
CA LYS A 179 1.44 6.95 8.59
C LYS A 179 1.78 5.56 9.12
N HIS A 180 0.89 5.01 9.93
CA HIS A 180 1.10 3.73 10.61
C HIS A 180 1.25 2.52 9.65
N ILE A 181 0.86 2.64 8.38
CA ILE A 181 1.03 1.57 7.39
C ILE A 181 2.50 1.15 7.18
N TYR A 182 3.47 2.05 7.42
CA TYR A 182 4.89 1.72 7.37
C TYR A 182 5.33 0.71 8.45
N LEU A 183 4.49 0.47 9.47
CA LEU A 183 4.70 -0.56 10.48
C LEU A 183 4.88 -1.96 9.86
N TYR A 184 4.24 -2.22 8.73
CA TYR A 184 4.41 -3.46 7.99
C TYR A 184 5.84 -3.69 7.47
N LEU A 185 6.63 -2.64 7.32
CA LEU A 185 8.02 -2.67 6.87
C LEU A 185 9.02 -2.60 8.03
N ALA A 186 8.56 -2.29 9.24
CA ALA A 186 9.40 -2.12 10.42
C ALA A 186 10.24 -3.37 10.79
N PRO A 187 9.75 -4.62 10.66
CA PRO A 187 10.57 -5.80 10.93
C PRO A 187 11.84 -5.87 10.08
N CYS A 188 11.77 -5.46 8.80
CA CYS A 188 12.93 -5.42 7.92
C CYS A 188 13.96 -4.38 8.37
N TYR A 189 13.53 -3.17 8.70
CA TYR A 189 14.41 -2.14 9.25
C TYR A 189 15.04 -2.55 10.57
N PHE A 190 14.25 -3.16 11.45
CA PHE A 190 14.74 -3.64 12.74
C PHE A 190 15.87 -4.66 12.57
N VAL A 191 15.64 -5.71 11.76
CA VAL A 191 16.64 -6.76 11.54
C VAL A 191 17.87 -6.21 10.84
N PHE A 192 17.69 -5.37 9.82
CA PHE A 192 18.80 -4.79 9.08
C PHE A 192 19.67 -3.88 9.97
N LEU A 193 19.05 -2.92 10.67
CA LEU A 193 19.79 -1.97 11.51
C LEU A 193 20.44 -2.65 12.71
N LEU A 194 19.76 -3.65 13.29
CA LEU A 194 20.34 -4.47 14.34
C LEU A 194 21.61 -5.17 13.82
N ARG A 195 21.52 -5.85 12.67
CA ARG A 195 22.61 -6.63 12.10
C ARG A 195 23.75 -5.78 11.56
N ALA A 196 23.45 -4.71 10.82
CA ALA A 196 24.44 -3.87 10.15
C ALA A 196 25.13 -2.85 11.08
N TYR A 197 24.44 -2.41 12.15
CA TYR A 197 24.94 -1.32 12.99
C TYR A 197 25.19 -1.68 14.44
N CYS A 198 24.41 -2.63 15.01
CA CYS A 198 24.49 -2.95 16.43
C CYS A 198 25.22 -4.25 16.73
N LEU A 199 25.43 -5.12 15.73
CA LEU A 199 26.09 -6.41 15.91
C LEU A 199 27.36 -6.48 15.08
N ASN A 200 28.45 -7.01 15.67
CA ASN A 200 29.70 -7.29 14.97
C ASN A 200 29.99 -8.79 15.01
N PHE A 201 30.08 -9.41 13.81
CA PHE A 201 30.33 -10.84 13.65
C PHE A 201 31.73 -11.15 13.08
N ASP A 202 32.59 -10.15 12.85
CA ASP A 202 33.84 -10.31 12.11
C ASP A 202 34.82 -11.31 12.72
N ASN A 203 34.73 -11.62 14.03
CA ASN A 203 35.59 -12.59 14.71
C ASN A 203 34.77 -13.52 15.61
N PHE A 204 33.54 -13.86 15.24
CA PHE A 204 32.67 -14.61 16.11
C PHE A 204 32.81 -16.13 15.96
N GLU A 205 33.26 -16.80 17.02
CA GLU A 205 33.16 -18.23 17.19
C GLU A 205 32.11 -18.57 18.25
N PHE A 206 31.14 -19.40 17.87
CA PHE A 206 30.00 -19.77 18.74
C PHE A 206 30.50 -20.75 19.83
N LYS A 207 31.07 -20.25 20.94
CA LYS A 207 31.59 -21.08 22.02
C LYS A 207 30.77 -21.07 23.32
N THR A 208 30.09 -19.94 23.61
CA THR A 208 29.33 -19.76 24.88
C THR A 208 28.31 -18.62 24.77
N TYR A 209 27.31 -18.59 25.68
CA TYR A 209 26.34 -17.46 25.76
C TYR A 209 27.02 -16.12 26.06
N VAL A 210 28.18 -16.11 26.75
CA VAL A 210 28.96 -14.89 27.00
C VAL A 210 29.48 -14.28 25.69
N SER A 211 29.78 -15.10 24.68
CA SER A 211 30.21 -14.61 23.37
C SER A 211 29.10 -13.87 22.60
N LEU A 212 27.83 -14.19 22.86
CA LEU A 212 26.68 -13.45 22.25
C LEU A 212 26.60 -12.01 22.77
N ILE A 213 26.92 -11.74 24.03
CA ILE A 213 26.91 -10.39 24.61
C ILE A 213 28.06 -9.56 24.04
N GLN A 214 29.18 -10.17 23.71
CA GLN A 214 30.38 -9.51 23.16
C GLN A 214 30.17 -9.04 21.71
N ILE A 215 29.25 -9.65 20.96
CA ILE A 215 28.91 -9.20 19.59
C ILE A 215 28.21 -7.83 19.62
N ILE A 216 27.52 -7.51 20.73
CA ILE A 216 26.66 -6.33 20.80
C ILE A 216 27.54 -5.07 20.94
N GLN A 217 27.43 -4.20 19.97
CA GLN A 217 28.01 -2.85 20.03
C GLN A 217 27.08 -1.93 20.82
N TRP A 218 27.16 -1.99 22.14
CA TRP A 218 26.28 -1.28 23.07
C TRP A 218 26.16 0.23 22.76
N LYS A 219 27.27 0.88 22.42
CA LYS A 219 27.29 2.31 22.04
C LYS A 219 26.38 2.58 20.84
N ASN A 220 26.42 1.72 19.83
CA ASN A 220 25.61 1.87 18.63
C ASN A 220 24.14 1.54 18.90
N LEU A 221 23.88 0.49 19.70
CA LEU A 221 22.55 0.13 20.14
C LEU A 221 21.86 1.28 20.90
N PHE A 222 22.57 1.90 21.86
CA PHE A 222 22.04 3.04 22.61
C PHE A 222 21.80 4.27 21.70
N LYS A 223 22.70 4.54 20.75
CA LYS A 223 22.50 5.63 19.78
C LYS A 223 21.27 5.37 18.91
N LEU A 224 21.11 4.15 18.40
CA LEU A 224 19.96 3.77 17.58
C LEU A 224 18.66 3.88 18.39
N ALA A 225 18.63 3.32 19.59
CA ALA A 225 17.49 3.41 20.49
C ALA A 225 17.15 4.87 20.83
N ALA A 226 18.15 5.71 21.12
CA ALA A 226 17.93 7.12 21.40
C ALA A 226 17.29 7.86 20.21
N VAL A 227 17.74 7.61 18.98
CA VAL A 227 17.15 8.23 17.76
C VAL A 227 15.70 7.80 17.59
N VAL A 228 15.40 6.50 17.71
CA VAL A 228 14.04 6.01 17.54
C VAL A 228 13.13 6.53 18.65
N LEU A 229 13.52 6.36 19.90
CA LEU A 229 12.72 6.77 21.06
C LEU A 229 12.50 8.29 21.09
N SER A 230 13.53 9.09 20.82
CA SER A 230 13.38 10.55 20.77
C SER A 230 12.39 10.99 19.69
N THR A 231 12.34 10.31 18.54
CA THR A 231 11.35 10.62 17.49
C THR A 231 9.93 10.41 18.01
N PHE A 232 9.65 9.29 18.68
CA PHE A 232 8.35 9.04 19.28
C PHE A 232 8.05 10.01 20.43
N ILE A 233 8.99 10.25 21.33
CA ILE A 233 8.82 11.18 22.45
C ILE A 233 8.48 12.58 21.93
N ILE A 234 9.21 13.09 20.95
CA ILE A 234 8.96 14.42 20.34
C ILE A 234 7.59 14.46 19.68
N THR A 235 7.22 13.38 18.96
CA THR A 235 5.91 13.28 18.30
C THR A 235 4.76 13.35 19.31
N PHE A 236 4.88 12.69 20.45
CA PHE A 236 3.83 12.65 21.47
C PHE A 236 3.97 13.71 22.56
N ALA A 237 5.06 14.49 22.57
CA ALA A 237 5.32 15.52 23.57
C ALA A 237 4.17 16.53 23.76
N PRO A 238 3.49 17.05 22.73
CA PRO A 238 2.34 17.94 22.92
C PRO A 238 1.19 17.27 23.67
N PHE A 239 0.90 15.99 23.40
CA PHE A 239 -0.14 15.23 24.09
C PHE A 239 0.23 14.97 25.56
N ILE A 240 1.51 14.67 25.84
CA ILE A 240 2.03 14.53 27.20
C ILE A 240 1.87 15.85 27.96
N TYR A 241 2.26 16.97 27.34
CA TYR A 241 2.21 18.30 27.94
C TYR A 241 0.78 18.72 28.32
N ILE A 242 -0.22 18.43 27.50
CA ILE A 242 -1.64 18.75 27.81
C ILE A 242 -2.30 17.74 28.77
N GLY A 243 -1.55 16.76 29.28
CA GLY A 243 -2.00 15.82 30.29
C GLY A 243 -2.87 14.68 29.78
N TYR A 244 -2.55 14.13 28.61
CA TYR A 244 -3.18 12.90 28.11
C TYR A 244 -3.00 11.75 29.08
N THR A 245 -4.10 11.06 29.37
CA THR A 245 -4.16 9.85 30.19
C THR A 245 -3.93 8.59 29.34
N LEU A 246 -3.79 7.44 29.97
CA LEU A 246 -3.72 6.15 29.26
C LEU A 246 -4.94 5.91 28.37
N GLN A 247 -6.13 6.33 28.79
CA GLN A 247 -7.37 6.22 28.01
C GLN A 247 -7.32 7.08 26.74
N ASP A 248 -6.72 8.26 26.79
CA ASP A 248 -6.57 9.13 25.62
C ASP A 248 -5.63 8.51 24.59
N TYR A 249 -4.54 7.85 25.03
CA TYR A 249 -3.67 7.08 24.12
C TYR A 249 -4.37 5.84 23.55
N GLN A 250 -5.21 5.17 24.31
CA GLN A 250 -6.04 4.07 23.79
C GLN A 250 -7.02 4.56 22.73
N GLN A 251 -7.58 5.77 22.90
CA GLN A 251 -8.41 6.40 21.89
C GLN A 251 -7.65 6.63 20.58
N ILE A 252 -6.43 7.19 20.63
CA ILE A 252 -5.57 7.32 19.43
C ILE A 252 -5.36 5.95 18.77
N LEU A 253 -4.96 4.94 19.54
CA LEU A 253 -4.71 3.59 19.02
C LEU A 253 -5.96 2.96 18.39
N SER A 254 -7.15 3.19 18.96
CA SER A 254 -8.41 2.69 18.40
C SER A 254 -8.75 3.33 17.04
N ARG A 255 -8.36 4.59 16.84
CA ARG A 255 -8.49 5.28 15.54
C ARG A 255 -7.48 4.78 14.51
N LEU A 256 -6.23 4.54 14.94
CA LEU A 256 -5.17 4.05 14.05
C LEU A 256 -5.37 2.59 13.63
N PHE A 257 -5.95 1.75 14.50
CA PHE A 257 -6.12 0.31 14.30
C PHE A 257 -7.57 -0.14 14.50
N PRO A 258 -8.48 0.17 13.55
CA PRO A 258 -9.89 -0.18 13.66
C PRO A 258 -10.12 -1.66 13.31
N PHE A 259 -9.81 -2.58 14.24
CA PHE A 259 -10.00 -4.04 14.06
C PHE A 259 -11.46 -4.48 13.97
N SER A 260 -12.41 -3.59 14.22
CA SER A 260 -13.85 -3.82 14.03
C SER A 260 -14.29 -3.86 12.56
N ARG A 261 -13.40 -3.45 11.62
CA ARG A 261 -13.67 -3.53 10.19
C ARG A 261 -13.45 -4.95 9.69
N GLY A 262 -14.24 -5.42 8.70
CA GLY A 262 -14.15 -6.77 8.13
C GLY A 262 -12.81 -7.12 7.47
N LEU A 263 -12.62 -8.41 7.10
CA LEU A 263 -11.40 -8.94 6.50
C LEU A 263 -10.97 -8.19 5.22
N THR A 264 -11.94 -7.86 4.37
CA THR A 264 -11.70 -7.17 3.10
C THR A 264 -12.26 -5.76 3.13
N HIS A 265 -11.56 -4.82 2.51
CA HIS A 265 -12.09 -3.48 2.26
C HIS A 265 -13.23 -3.53 1.22
N ALA A 266 -14.08 -2.50 1.15
CA ALA A 266 -15.18 -2.39 0.19
C ALA A 266 -14.71 -2.56 -1.27
N TYR A 267 -13.60 -1.92 -1.63
CA TYR A 267 -12.82 -2.20 -2.83
C TYR A 267 -11.81 -3.30 -2.50
N TRP A 268 -12.00 -4.50 -3.05
CA TRP A 268 -11.13 -5.62 -2.73
C TRP A 268 -9.72 -5.36 -3.25
N ALA A 269 -8.75 -5.27 -2.34
CA ALA A 269 -7.35 -5.28 -2.74
C ALA A 269 -7.02 -6.56 -3.51
N PRO A 270 -6.18 -6.52 -4.56
CA PRO A 270 -5.76 -7.70 -5.31
C PRO A 270 -4.76 -8.52 -4.47
N ASN A 271 -5.29 -9.23 -3.48
CA ASN A 271 -4.53 -10.03 -2.54
C ASN A 271 -5.13 -11.44 -2.39
N PHE A 272 -4.64 -12.23 -1.45
CA PHE A 272 -5.12 -13.59 -1.21
C PHE A 272 -6.61 -13.63 -0.85
N TRP A 273 -7.09 -12.63 -0.11
CA TRP A 273 -8.48 -12.61 0.39
C TRP A 273 -9.49 -12.33 -0.70
N SER A 274 -9.12 -11.63 -1.77
CA SER A 274 -10.01 -11.44 -2.93
C SER A 274 -10.24 -12.76 -3.67
N ILE A 275 -9.20 -13.60 -3.81
CA ILE A 275 -9.33 -14.95 -4.38
C ILE A 275 -10.18 -15.83 -3.48
N TYR A 276 -9.91 -15.82 -2.16
CA TYR A 276 -10.66 -16.59 -1.17
C TYR A 276 -12.16 -16.24 -1.19
N SER A 277 -12.48 -14.94 -1.16
CA SER A 277 -13.86 -14.46 -1.23
C SER A 277 -14.56 -14.82 -2.54
N THR A 278 -13.82 -14.81 -3.65
CA THR A 278 -14.35 -15.22 -4.97
C THR A 278 -14.65 -16.72 -5.01
N ILE A 279 -13.76 -17.55 -4.47
CA ILE A 279 -13.99 -19.00 -4.37
C ILE A 279 -15.25 -19.28 -3.54
N ASP A 280 -15.42 -18.61 -2.40
CA ASP A 280 -16.62 -18.77 -1.57
C ASP A 280 -17.91 -18.41 -2.34
N LYS A 281 -17.89 -17.31 -3.11
CA LYS A 281 -19.03 -16.91 -3.96
C LYS A 281 -19.30 -17.94 -5.05
N ILE A 282 -18.27 -18.44 -5.74
CA ILE A 282 -18.42 -19.48 -6.78
C ILE A 282 -19.02 -20.76 -6.18
N LEU A 283 -18.49 -21.22 -5.05
CA LEU A 283 -19.00 -22.39 -4.35
C LEU A 283 -20.46 -22.19 -3.91
N THR A 284 -20.79 -21.02 -3.39
CA THR A 284 -22.15 -20.65 -3.01
C THR A 284 -23.11 -20.72 -4.22
N MET A 285 -22.71 -20.17 -5.36
CA MET A 285 -23.49 -20.24 -6.61
C MET A 285 -23.63 -21.67 -7.11
N LEU A 286 -22.56 -22.46 -7.04
CA LEU A 286 -22.57 -23.86 -7.44
C LEU A 286 -23.56 -24.69 -6.57
N VAL A 287 -23.54 -24.52 -5.26
CA VAL A 287 -24.47 -25.20 -4.34
C VAL A 287 -25.91 -24.82 -4.65
N LYS A 288 -26.21 -23.54 -4.87
CA LYS A 288 -27.54 -23.07 -5.26
C LYS A 288 -27.99 -23.65 -6.60
N TYR A 289 -27.11 -23.72 -7.58
CA TYR A 289 -27.38 -24.28 -8.89
C TYR A 289 -27.65 -25.80 -8.82
N LEU A 290 -26.83 -26.55 -8.11
CA LEU A 290 -27.00 -28.00 -7.89
C LEU A 290 -28.31 -28.30 -7.17
N ASN A 291 -28.69 -27.51 -6.16
CA ASN A 291 -29.97 -27.65 -5.48
C ASN A 291 -31.16 -27.46 -6.44
N LYS A 292 -31.08 -26.46 -7.35
CA LYS A 292 -32.13 -26.19 -8.34
C LYS A 292 -32.30 -27.34 -9.35
N LEU A 293 -31.21 -28.01 -9.71
CA LEU A 293 -31.24 -29.12 -10.67
C LEU A 293 -31.77 -30.44 -10.11
N LYS A 294 -32.08 -30.57 -8.81
CA LYS A 294 -32.50 -31.81 -8.14
C LYS A 294 -31.55 -33.00 -8.35
N TYR A 295 -30.36 -32.82 -8.87
CA TYR A 295 -29.40 -33.86 -9.27
C TYR A 295 -28.62 -34.50 -8.10
N ILE A 296 -29.13 -34.41 -6.87
CA ILE A 296 -28.33 -34.55 -5.66
C ILE A 296 -28.57 -35.89 -4.91
N GLY A 297 -29.09 -36.90 -5.56
CA GLY A 297 -29.34 -38.19 -4.88
C GLY A 297 -28.12 -38.82 -4.20
N SER A 298 -26.92 -38.71 -4.81
CA SER A 298 -25.69 -39.33 -4.28
C SER A 298 -24.87 -38.39 -3.38
N LEU A 299 -24.89 -37.08 -3.62
CA LEU A 299 -24.14 -36.06 -2.83
C LEU A 299 -24.81 -35.75 -1.48
N ARG A 300 -26.13 -35.94 -1.35
CA ARG A 300 -26.88 -35.80 -0.09
C ARG A 300 -26.38 -36.72 1.04
N LYS A 301 -25.69 -37.80 0.71
CA LYS A 301 -25.12 -38.70 1.73
C LYS A 301 -23.83 -38.17 2.37
N ILE A 302 -23.18 -37.18 1.73
CA ILE A 302 -21.88 -36.64 2.17
C ILE A 302 -22.02 -35.24 2.72
N ILE A 303 -22.94 -34.42 2.19
CA ILE A 303 -23.13 -33.01 2.58
C ILE A 303 -24.62 -32.76 2.81
N ASP A 304 -24.97 -32.20 3.97
CA ASP A 304 -26.35 -31.77 4.27
C ASP A 304 -26.67 -30.46 3.56
N ILE A 305 -27.03 -30.57 2.27
CA ILE A 305 -27.28 -29.40 1.40
C ILE A 305 -28.46 -28.55 1.89
N PRO A 306 -29.59 -29.09 2.40
CA PRO A 306 -30.66 -28.28 2.96
C PRO A 306 -30.20 -27.39 4.13
N GLN A 307 -29.39 -27.92 5.03
CA GLN A 307 -28.85 -27.16 6.15
C GLN A 307 -27.87 -26.07 5.66
N LEU A 308 -27.03 -26.42 4.70
CA LEU A 308 -26.09 -25.45 4.07
C LEU A 308 -26.84 -24.32 3.35
N ILE A 309 -27.94 -24.61 2.66
CA ILE A 309 -28.78 -23.60 1.99
C ILE A 309 -29.48 -22.71 3.00
N ALA A 310 -30.01 -23.27 4.09
CA ALA A 310 -30.59 -22.47 5.16
C ALA A 310 -29.56 -21.51 5.77
N GLN A 311 -28.34 -21.99 5.99
CA GLN A 311 -27.23 -21.17 6.46
C GLN A 311 -26.85 -20.07 5.46
N ILE A 312 -26.78 -20.39 4.16
CA ILE A 312 -26.52 -19.41 3.09
C ILE A 312 -27.60 -18.33 3.07
N GLN A 313 -28.89 -18.70 3.20
CA GLN A 313 -29.99 -17.74 3.23
C GLN A 313 -29.94 -16.83 4.46
N LEU A 314 -29.62 -17.36 5.63
CA LEU A 314 -29.43 -16.58 6.85
C LEU A 314 -28.27 -15.60 6.71
N ASN A 315 -27.14 -16.04 6.17
CA ASN A 315 -25.98 -15.20 5.94
C ASN A 315 -26.26 -14.11 4.89
N GLU A 316 -27.02 -14.39 3.83
CA GLU A 316 -27.37 -13.40 2.81
C GLU A 316 -28.33 -12.33 3.31
N THR A 317 -29.21 -12.66 4.25
CA THR A 317 -30.06 -11.66 4.91
C THR A 317 -29.27 -10.78 5.88
N ALA A 318 -28.23 -11.32 6.50
CA ALA A 318 -27.34 -10.59 7.40
C ALA A 318 -26.22 -9.82 6.67
N ASN A 319 -25.83 -10.26 5.46
CA ASN A 319 -24.66 -9.74 4.74
C ASN A 319 -25.02 -8.60 3.80
N ASN A 320 -24.69 -7.38 4.19
CA ASN A 320 -24.62 -6.22 3.28
C ASN A 320 -23.24 -6.08 2.59
N GLY A 321 -22.28 -6.97 2.85
CA GLY A 321 -20.88 -6.87 2.43
C GLY A 321 -20.60 -6.99 0.93
N SER A 322 -21.61 -7.38 0.12
CA SER A 322 -21.51 -7.33 -1.35
C SER A 322 -21.94 -6.00 -1.95
N LYS A 323 -22.33 -5.02 -1.12
CA LYS A 323 -22.90 -3.74 -1.58
C LYS A 323 -21.92 -2.57 -1.46
N GLY A 324 -20.59 -2.82 -1.43
CA GLY A 324 -19.58 -1.75 -1.32
C GLY A 324 -19.56 -1.05 0.04
N LEU A 325 -20.28 -1.55 1.04
CA LEU A 325 -20.28 -1.03 2.39
C LEU A 325 -19.21 -1.75 3.24
N VAL A 326 -18.55 -1.01 4.12
CA VAL A 326 -17.64 -1.56 5.12
C VAL A 326 -18.47 -2.30 6.17
N SER A 327 -18.63 -3.61 6.00
CA SER A 327 -19.36 -4.48 6.95
C SER A 327 -18.61 -5.79 7.12
N ASP A 328 -18.90 -6.52 8.19
CA ASP A 328 -18.35 -7.85 8.40
C ASP A 328 -18.77 -8.77 7.26
N VAL A 329 -17.76 -9.25 6.51
CA VAL A 329 -17.98 -10.24 5.45
C VAL A 329 -18.00 -11.61 6.09
N THR A 330 -19.17 -12.26 6.12
CA THR A 330 -19.28 -13.66 6.54
C THR A 330 -19.22 -14.57 5.31
N PHE A 331 -18.34 -15.58 5.34
CA PHE A 331 -18.24 -16.59 4.30
C PHE A 331 -19.37 -17.61 4.44
N ASN A 332 -19.91 -18.06 3.32
CA ASN A 332 -21.03 -18.97 3.31
C ASN A 332 -20.61 -20.45 3.42
N ILE A 333 -19.50 -20.80 2.78
CA ILE A 333 -19.02 -22.17 2.67
C ILE A 333 -17.62 -22.33 3.25
N LEU A 334 -16.73 -21.38 2.94
CA LEU A 334 -15.37 -21.41 3.45
C LEU A 334 -15.32 -20.99 4.93
N PRO A 335 -14.31 -21.47 5.71
CA PRO A 335 -14.13 -21.08 7.09
C PRO A 335 -13.98 -19.56 7.28
N GLN A 336 -14.51 -19.05 8.39
CA GLN A 336 -14.30 -17.66 8.80
C GLN A 336 -12.84 -17.44 9.17
N ILE A 337 -12.26 -16.34 8.71
CA ILE A 337 -10.85 -15.97 8.96
C ILE A 337 -10.80 -14.87 10.03
N PRO A 338 -10.35 -15.16 11.25
CA PRO A 338 -10.17 -14.13 12.27
C PRO A 338 -8.85 -13.36 12.07
N PRO A 339 -8.74 -12.14 12.64
CA PRO A 339 -7.52 -11.30 12.55
C PRO A 339 -6.24 -11.99 13.03
N LYS A 340 -6.35 -12.94 13.97
CA LYS A 340 -5.21 -13.72 14.46
C LYS A 340 -4.55 -14.58 13.37
N ILE A 341 -5.33 -15.16 12.46
CA ILE A 341 -4.82 -15.96 11.35
C ILE A 341 -4.10 -15.07 10.34
N THR A 342 -4.67 -13.93 9.99
CA THR A 342 -4.03 -12.98 9.07
C THR A 342 -2.73 -12.45 9.64
N PHE A 343 -2.69 -12.14 10.94
CA PHE A 343 -1.48 -11.74 11.64
C PHE A 343 -0.41 -12.84 11.62
N ALA A 344 -0.78 -14.09 11.95
CA ALA A 344 0.15 -15.22 11.95
C ALA A 344 0.74 -15.48 10.56
N LEU A 345 -0.09 -15.44 9.50
CA LEU A 345 0.36 -15.61 8.11
C LEU A 345 1.30 -14.47 7.69
N THR A 346 0.92 -13.22 7.96
CA THR A 346 1.76 -12.05 7.67
C THR A 346 3.14 -12.18 8.34
N LEU A 347 3.15 -12.47 9.63
CA LEU A 347 4.38 -12.62 10.40
C LEU A 347 5.24 -13.78 9.88
N PHE A 348 4.62 -14.92 9.57
CA PHE A 348 5.33 -16.09 9.03
C PHE A 348 6.08 -15.76 7.74
N TYR A 349 5.41 -15.14 6.76
CA TYR A 349 6.05 -14.79 5.50
C TYR A 349 7.08 -13.66 5.65
N GLN A 350 6.87 -12.74 6.57
CA GLN A 350 7.89 -11.74 6.90
C GLN A 350 9.12 -12.39 7.53
N LEU A 351 8.98 -13.32 8.46
CA LEU A 351 10.10 -14.04 9.07
C LEU A 351 10.93 -14.80 8.02
N LEU A 352 10.28 -15.43 7.04
CA LEU A 352 10.99 -16.10 5.93
C LEU A 352 11.84 -15.12 5.12
N ALA A 353 11.37 -13.87 4.94
CA ALA A 353 12.14 -12.84 4.25
C ALA A 353 13.27 -12.25 5.12
N LEU A 354 13.13 -12.25 6.44
CA LEU A 354 14.10 -11.69 7.37
C LEU A 354 15.30 -12.61 7.63
N LEU A 355 15.12 -13.93 7.54
CA LEU A 355 16.19 -14.90 7.79
C LEU A 355 17.40 -14.70 6.87
N PRO A 356 17.27 -14.67 5.51
CA PRO A 356 18.41 -14.42 4.63
C PRO A 356 19.06 -13.04 4.86
N LEU A 357 18.25 -12.01 5.20
CA LEU A 357 18.75 -10.68 5.53
C LEU A 357 19.63 -10.68 6.76
N PHE A 358 19.27 -11.45 7.79
CA PHE A 358 20.06 -11.53 9.01
C PHE A 358 21.42 -12.18 8.78
N PHE A 359 21.49 -13.22 7.96
CA PHE A 359 22.76 -13.91 7.66
C PHE A 359 23.63 -13.14 6.66
N ASN A 360 23.06 -12.61 5.58
CA ASN A 360 23.75 -11.87 4.53
C ASN A 360 23.26 -10.42 4.47
N CYS A 361 23.72 -9.60 5.41
CA CYS A 361 23.27 -8.23 5.59
C CYS A 361 23.95 -7.27 4.60
N ASN A 362 23.29 -7.00 3.47
CA ASN A 362 23.72 -6.01 2.50
C ASN A 362 22.52 -5.23 1.93
N PHE A 363 22.78 -4.19 1.11
CA PHE A 363 21.73 -3.34 0.57
C PHE A 363 20.75 -4.08 -0.35
N LYS A 364 21.23 -5.01 -1.19
CA LYS A 364 20.37 -5.78 -2.11
C LYS A 364 19.40 -6.66 -1.32
N ARG A 365 19.93 -7.40 -0.33
CA ARG A 365 19.13 -8.24 0.59
C ARG A 365 18.14 -7.39 1.41
N PHE A 366 18.57 -6.21 1.87
CA PHE A 366 17.68 -5.29 2.57
C PHE A 366 16.47 -4.90 1.72
N ILE A 367 16.68 -4.46 0.47
CA ILE A 367 15.56 -4.08 -0.41
C ILE A 367 14.71 -5.29 -0.78
N GLY A 368 15.32 -6.48 -1.02
CA GLY A 368 14.59 -7.72 -1.27
C GLY A 368 13.69 -8.11 -0.10
N SER A 369 14.23 -8.10 1.12
CA SER A 369 13.48 -8.36 2.36
C SER A 369 12.38 -7.31 2.59
N LEU A 370 12.68 -6.04 2.36
CA LEU A 370 11.74 -4.94 2.49
C LEU A 370 10.54 -5.13 1.56
N THR A 371 10.79 -5.48 0.30
CA THR A 371 9.76 -5.78 -0.70
C THR A 371 8.93 -7.00 -0.28
N LEU A 372 9.57 -8.08 0.19
CA LEU A 372 8.88 -9.29 0.64
C LEU A 372 8.07 -9.07 1.93
N CYS A 373 8.55 -8.25 2.85
CA CYS A 373 7.77 -7.83 4.03
C CYS A 373 6.51 -7.03 3.60
N GLY A 374 6.65 -6.16 2.59
CA GLY A 374 5.53 -5.48 1.97
C GLY A 374 4.52 -6.45 1.35
N TYR A 375 4.98 -7.45 0.60
CA TYR A 375 4.12 -8.51 0.06
C TYR A 375 3.41 -9.31 1.14
N GLY A 376 4.11 -9.76 2.18
CA GLY A 376 3.52 -10.52 3.28
C GLY A 376 2.35 -9.78 3.91
N SER A 377 2.52 -8.48 4.15
CA SER A 377 1.48 -7.62 4.70
C SER A 377 0.34 -7.37 3.73
N TYR A 378 0.65 -7.12 2.46
CA TYR A 378 -0.34 -6.84 1.43
C TYR A 378 -1.20 -8.05 1.10
N LEU A 379 -0.59 -9.23 0.95
CA LEU A 379 -1.26 -10.46 0.55
C LEU A 379 -2.10 -11.06 1.68
N PHE A 380 -1.60 -11.01 2.93
CA PHE A 380 -2.19 -11.76 4.05
C PHE A 380 -2.68 -10.87 5.20
N GLY A 381 -2.48 -9.55 5.14
CA GLY A 381 -2.91 -8.62 6.18
C GLY A 381 -4.44 -8.55 6.33
N TRP A 382 -4.88 -8.04 7.50
CA TRP A 382 -6.28 -7.75 7.79
C TRP A 382 -6.69 -6.41 7.18
N HIS A 383 -7.84 -6.35 6.51
CA HIS A 383 -8.44 -5.10 5.99
C HIS A 383 -7.49 -4.27 5.12
N VAL A 384 -6.78 -4.93 4.21
CA VAL A 384 -5.79 -4.26 3.35
C VAL A 384 -6.50 -3.46 2.25
N HIS A 385 -6.08 -2.22 2.06
CA HIS A 385 -6.49 -1.37 0.96
C HIS A 385 -5.64 -1.63 -0.30
N GLU A 386 -6.24 -1.51 -1.47
CA GLU A 386 -5.57 -1.61 -2.78
C GLU A 386 -4.40 -0.62 -2.91
N LYS A 387 -4.50 0.57 -2.30
CA LYS A 387 -3.47 1.64 -2.29
C LYS A 387 -2.15 1.17 -1.65
N ALA A 388 -2.20 0.20 -0.74
CA ALA A 388 -1.04 -0.33 -0.05
C ALA A 388 -0.06 -1.08 -0.97
N ILE A 389 -0.46 -1.41 -2.22
CA ILE A 389 0.42 -2.02 -3.22
C ILE A 389 1.66 -1.18 -3.51
N MET A 390 1.58 0.14 -3.32
CA MET A 390 2.73 1.04 -3.49
C MET A 390 3.87 0.76 -2.50
N LEU A 391 3.59 0.20 -1.31
CA LEU A 391 4.61 -0.25 -0.36
C LEU A 391 5.47 -1.40 -0.90
N VAL A 392 4.98 -2.10 -1.91
CA VAL A 392 5.68 -3.20 -2.59
C VAL A 392 6.36 -2.71 -3.86
N ILE A 393 5.63 -1.95 -4.71
CA ILE A 393 6.12 -1.45 -5.99
C ILE A 393 7.36 -0.56 -5.81
N ILE A 394 7.32 0.39 -4.87
CA ILE A 394 8.38 1.38 -4.72
C ILE A 394 9.72 0.75 -4.30
N PRO A 395 9.81 -0.09 -3.25
CA PRO A 395 11.05 -0.78 -2.93
C PRO A 395 11.54 -1.66 -4.08
N PHE A 396 10.66 -2.42 -4.74
CA PHE A 396 11.05 -3.30 -5.83
C PHE A 396 11.68 -2.55 -7.01
N THR A 397 11.27 -1.31 -7.25
CA THR A 397 11.84 -0.47 -8.31
C THR A 397 13.36 -0.24 -8.14
N PHE A 398 13.86 -0.27 -6.90
CA PHE A 398 15.31 -0.17 -6.65
C PHE A 398 16.09 -1.46 -6.97
N LEU A 399 15.41 -2.61 -7.06
CA LEU A 399 16.02 -3.91 -7.37
C LEU A 399 16.03 -4.26 -8.83
N VAL A 400 14.98 -3.89 -9.58
CA VAL A 400 14.71 -4.43 -10.92
C VAL A 400 15.83 -4.18 -11.93
N ILE A 401 16.65 -3.14 -11.73
CA ILE A 401 17.78 -2.81 -12.59
C ILE A 401 19.01 -3.70 -12.35
N LEU A 402 19.03 -4.48 -11.27
CA LEU A 402 20.21 -5.26 -10.87
C LEU A 402 20.38 -6.53 -11.68
N ASP A 403 19.28 -7.15 -12.12
CA ASP A 403 19.31 -8.40 -12.87
C ASP A 403 18.02 -8.60 -13.68
N LYS A 404 18.14 -9.12 -14.90
CA LYS A 404 17.02 -9.39 -15.80
C LYS A 404 15.97 -10.34 -15.20
N ARG A 405 16.36 -11.29 -14.35
CA ARG A 405 15.45 -12.23 -13.69
C ARG A 405 14.43 -11.55 -12.79
N LEU A 406 14.75 -10.37 -12.28
CA LEU A 406 13.84 -9.54 -11.47
C LEU A 406 12.80 -8.79 -12.30
N LEU A 407 13.01 -8.67 -13.62
CA LEU A 407 12.14 -7.88 -14.50
C LEU A 407 10.73 -8.49 -14.59
N THR A 408 10.61 -9.80 -14.81
CA THR A 408 9.31 -10.46 -14.96
C THR A 408 8.43 -10.33 -13.70
N PRO A 409 8.91 -10.66 -12.49
CA PRO A 409 8.15 -10.39 -11.26
C PRO A 409 7.79 -8.91 -11.11
N TYR A 410 8.71 -7.99 -11.42
CA TYR A 410 8.46 -6.56 -11.32
C TYR A 410 7.36 -6.10 -12.30
N MET A 411 7.38 -6.55 -13.54
CA MET A 411 6.37 -6.20 -14.55
C MET A 411 4.99 -6.72 -14.15
N LEU A 412 4.91 -7.97 -13.65
CA LEU A 412 3.65 -8.54 -13.14
C LEU A 412 3.10 -7.73 -11.96
N LEU A 413 3.93 -7.41 -10.97
CA LEU A 413 3.54 -6.60 -9.83
C LEU A 413 3.04 -5.23 -10.27
N THR A 414 3.85 -4.53 -11.07
CA THR A 414 3.60 -3.12 -11.38
C THR A 414 2.38 -2.98 -12.28
N SER A 415 2.23 -3.85 -13.29
CA SER A 415 1.04 -3.84 -14.17
C SER A 415 -0.23 -4.16 -13.40
N SER A 416 -0.24 -5.25 -12.62
CA SER A 416 -1.40 -5.64 -11.82
C SER A 416 -1.69 -4.62 -10.71
N GLY A 417 -0.65 -4.13 -10.03
CA GLY A 417 -0.80 -3.16 -8.96
C GLY A 417 -1.37 -1.82 -9.43
N ILE A 418 -0.88 -1.28 -10.55
CA ILE A 418 -1.41 -0.03 -11.12
C ILE A 418 -2.84 -0.22 -11.62
N VAL A 419 -3.11 -1.29 -12.39
CA VAL A 419 -4.46 -1.55 -12.91
C VAL A 419 -5.46 -1.78 -11.79
N SER A 420 -5.06 -2.38 -10.67
CA SER A 420 -5.92 -2.57 -9.51
C SER A 420 -6.37 -1.27 -8.81
N LEU A 421 -5.70 -0.15 -9.10
CA LEU A 421 -6.09 1.17 -8.60
C LEU A 421 -7.17 1.84 -9.49
N PHE A 422 -7.44 1.32 -10.69
CA PHE A 422 -8.38 1.94 -11.63
C PHE A 422 -9.82 2.07 -11.09
N PRO A 423 -10.35 1.14 -10.29
CA PRO A 423 -11.67 1.29 -9.69
C PRO A 423 -11.83 2.50 -8.75
N LEU A 424 -10.72 3.03 -8.21
CA LEU A 424 -10.75 4.26 -7.41
C LEU A 424 -11.20 5.48 -8.22
N LEU A 425 -11.09 5.42 -9.54
CA LEU A 425 -11.47 6.46 -10.49
C LEU A 425 -12.61 5.92 -11.36
N TYR A 426 -13.84 6.11 -10.91
CA TYR A 426 -15.01 5.53 -11.58
C TYR A 426 -15.68 6.50 -12.57
N THR A 427 -15.21 7.75 -12.68
CA THR A 427 -15.79 8.71 -13.62
C THR A 427 -15.37 8.41 -15.06
N SER A 428 -16.29 8.63 -16.01
CA SER A 428 -16.01 8.43 -17.43
C SER A 428 -14.93 9.38 -17.97
N GLN A 429 -14.77 10.55 -17.36
CA GLN A 429 -13.75 11.53 -17.72
C GLN A 429 -12.34 11.04 -17.42
N ASP A 430 -12.15 10.32 -16.30
CA ASP A 430 -10.85 9.80 -15.88
C ASP A 430 -10.48 8.47 -16.56
N PHE A 431 -11.43 7.85 -17.28
CA PHE A 431 -11.23 6.51 -17.85
C PHE A 431 -10.07 6.46 -18.85
N LEU A 432 -10.03 7.38 -19.80
CA LEU A 432 -8.97 7.41 -20.81
C LEU A 432 -7.62 7.84 -20.22
N ILE A 433 -7.62 8.81 -19.31
CA ILE A 433 -6.39 9.34 -18.71
C ILE A 433 -5.66 8.23 -17.94
N LYS A 434 -6.36 7.48 -17.05
CA LYS A 434 -5.73 6.41 -16.28
C LYS A 434 -5.15 5.31 -17.16
N ILE A 435 -5.83 4.94 -18.25
CA ILE A 435 -5.36 3.90 -19.18
C ILE A 435 -4.16 4.38 -19.98
N ILE A 436 -4.29 5.49 -20.69
CA ILE A 436 -3.28 5.97 -21.62
C ILE A 436 -1.98 6.29 -20.87
N TYR A 437 -2.10 7.02 -19.75
CA TYR A 437 -0.92 7.38 -18.95
C TYR A 437 -0.20 6.13 -18.41
N SER A 438 -0.94 5.17 -17.87
CA SER A 438 -0.36 3.94 -17.33
C SER A 438 0.28 3.08 -18.42
N LEU A 439 -0.34 2.94 -19.59
CA LEU A 439 0.22 2.21 -20.72
C LEU A 439 1.51 2.86 -21.25
N LEU A 440 1.51 4.17 -21.43
CA LEU A 440 2.71 4.89 -21.87
C LEU A 440 3.84 4.73 -20.89
N TRP A 441 3.57 4.87 -19.59
CA TRP A 441 4.56 4.66 -18.54
C TRP A 441 5.11 3.23 -18.56
N MET A 442 4.25 2.21 -18.65
CA MET A 442 4.66 0.80 -18.70
C MET A 442 5.55 0.53 -19.92
N ILE A 443 5.15 0.98 -21.12
CA ILE A 443 5.91 0.77 -22.33
C ILE A 443 7.30 1.42 -22.19
N VAL A 444 7.36 2.69 -21.85
CA VAL A 444 8.63 3.44 -21.76
C VAL A 444 9.56 2.81 -20.73
N TYR A 445 9.07 2.57 -19.50
CA TYR A 445 9.96 2.11 -18.43
C TYR A 445 10.26 0.63 -18.48
N PHE A 446 9.35 -0.23 -18.94
CA PHE A 446 9.67 -1.67 -19.09
C PHE A 446 10.71 -1.89 -20.16
N VAL A 447 10.62 -1.21 -21.31
CA VAL A 447 11.65 -1.29 -22.36
C VAL A 447 12.99 -0.76 -21.84
N SER A 448 13.01 0.43 -21.23
CA SER A 448 14.26 1.02 -20.74
C SER A 448 14.91 0.21 -19.61
N ILE A 449 14.11 -0.35 -18.71
CA ILE A 449 14.59 -1.22 -17.62
C ILE A 449 15.11 -2.54 -18.18
N ASN A 450 14.44 -3.13 -19.18
CA ASN A 450 14.91 -4.34 -19.83
C ASN A 450 16.30 -4.14 -20.47
N GLU A 451 16.50 -3.05 -21.19
CA GLU A 451 17.82 -2.74 -21.81
C GLU A 451 18.94 -2.60 -20.77
N VAL A 452 18.63 -2.04 -19.60
CA VAL A 452 19.63 -1.87 -18.53
C VAL A 452 19.87 -3.19 -17.80
N SER A 453 18.82 -3.94 -17.45
CA SER A 453 18.92 -5.19 -16.70
C SER A 453 19.55 -6.34 -17.51
N GLU A 454 19.38 -6.35 -18.84
CA GLU A 454 20.05 -7.32 -19.72
C GLU A 454 21.57 -7.26 -19.66
N LYS A 455 22.13 -6.06 -19.52
CA LYS A 455 23.59 -5.85 -19.43
C LYS A 455 24.18 -6.44 -18.15
N ASN A 456 23.37 -6.62 -17.13
CA ASN A 456 23.78 -7.14 -15.82
C ASN A 456 23.55 -8.66 -15.67
N TYR A 457 22.97 -9.30 -16.70
CA TYR A 457 22.61 -10.71 -16.64
C TYR A 457 23.80 -11.61 -17.04
N VAL A 458 24.17 -12.55 -16.19
CA VAL A 458 25.31 -13.47 -16.38
C VAL A 458 24.87 -14.93 -16.68
N GLY A 459 23.58 -15.21 -16.82
CA GLY A 459 23.07 -16.57 -16.94
C GLY A 459 22.45 -16.91 -18.31
N GLN A 460 22.55 -18.19 -18.72
CA GLN A 460 21.93 -18.73 -19.95
C GLN A 460 20.75 -19.67 -19.64
N ASP A 461 19.87 -19.34 -18.70
CA ASP A 461 18.82 -20.28 -18.33
C ASP A 461 17.59 -20.17 -19.25
N ARG A 462 17.35 -21.21 -20.07
CA ARG A 462 16.24 -21.31 -21.02
C ARG A 462 14.86 -21.33 -20.35
N ARG A 463 14.78 -21.61 -19.04
CA ARG A 463 13.51 -21.63 -18.28
C ARG A 463 12.88 -20.25 -18.15
N VAL A 464 13.68 -19.19 -18.05
CA VAL A 464 13.23 -17.80 -17.96
C VAL A 464 12.34 -17.43 -19.15
N TRP A 465 12.69 -17.88 -20.35
CA TRP A 465 11.98 -17.56 -21.59
C TRP A 465 10.49 -17.96 -21.62
N PHE A 466 10.13 -19.15 -21.10
CA PHE A 466 8.74 -19.62 -21.10
C PHE A 466 7.88 -18.81 -20.13
N PHE A 467 8.37 -18.58 -18.90
CA PHE A 467 7.65 -17.80 -17.89
C PHE A 467 7.51 -16.34 -18.31
N ASP A 468 8.51 -15.76 -18.95
CA ASP A 468 8.45 -14.39 -19.49
C ASP A 468 7.34 -14.25 -20.54
N ARG A 469 7.16 -15.25 -21.40
CA ARG A 469 6.09 -15.26 -22.41
C ARG A 469 4.70 -15.35 -21.78
N LEU A 470 4.52 -16.21 -20.80
CA LEU A 470 3.26 -16.31 -20.06
C LEU A 470 2.94 -15.02 -19.32
N ALA A 471 3.94 -14.42 -18.67
CA ALA A 471 3.79 -13.14 -18.00
C ALA A 471 3.39 -12.02 -18.99
N MET A 472 3.99 -11.96 -20.17
CA MET A 472 3.62 -10.99 -21.20
C MET A 472 2.19 -11.19 -21.70
N ILE A 473 1.76 -12.43 -21.94
CA ILE A 473 0.37 -12.73 -22.31
C ILE A 473 -0.57 -12.27 -21.19
N TYR A 474 -0.25 -12.57 -19.94
CA TYR A 474 -1.04 -12.12 -18.79
C TYR A 474 -1.16 -10.59 -18.74
N ILE A 475 -0.05 -9.86 -18.91
CA ILE A 475 -0.03 -8.38 -18.91
C ILE A 475 -0.86 -7.82 -20.06
N VAL A 476 -0.76 -8.39 -21.27
CA VAL A 476 -1.57 -7.97 -22.42
C VAL A 476 -3.06 -8.21 -22.16
N CYS A 477 -3.42 -9.32 -21.51
CA CYS A 477 -4.79 -9.63 -21.13
C CYS A 477 -5.40 -8.70 -20.05
N LEU A 478 -4.58 -7.87 -19.37
CA LEU A 478 -5.13 -6.80 -18.52
C LEU A 478 -5.98 -5.79 -19.33
N LEU A 479 -5.58 -5.50 -20.58
CA LEU A 479 -6.32 -4.53 -21.41
C LEU A 479 -7.76 -4.97 -21.70
N PRO A 480 -8.05 -6.19 -22.19
CA PRO A 480 -9.43 -6.68 -22.28
C PRO A 480 -10.21 -6.62 -20.96
N ILE A 481 -9.59 -6.95 -19.84
CA ILE A 481 -10.25 -6.86 -18.52
C ILE A 481 -10.66 -5.41 -18.21
N VAL A 482 -9.76 -4.45 -18.45
CA VAL A 482 -10.06 -3.03 -18.25
C VAL A 482 -11.19 -2.56 -19.16
N LEU A 483 -11.21 -2.96 -20.44
CA LEU A 483 -12.25 -2.58 -21.39
C LEU A 483 -13.60 -3.20 -21.03
N ILE A 484 -13.62 -4.51 -20.70
CA ILE A 484 -14.86 -5.20 -20.27
C ILE A 484 -15.41 -4.54 -18.99
N SER A 485 -14.56 -4.26 -18.03
CA SER A 485 -14.97 -3.58 -16.79
C SER A 485 -15.53 -2.19 -17.07
N GLY A 486 -14.91 -1.40 -17.96
CA GLY A 486 -15.43 -0.10 -18.37
C GLY A 486 -16.80 -0.20 -19.04
N VAL A 487 -17.02 -1.21 -19.88
CA VAL A 487 -18.34 -1.46 -20.50
C VAL A 487 -19.38 -1.85 -19.43
N LEU A 488 -19.02 -2.70 -18.46
CA LEU A 488 -19.91 -3.09 -17.37
C LEU A 488 -20.32 -1.87 -16.52
N ASP A 489 -19.38 -0.98 -16.23
CA ASP A 489 -19.62 0.23 -15.43
C ASP A 489 -20.51 1.24 -16.17
N ILE A 490 -20.33 1.42 -17.49
CA ILE A 490 -21.13 2.36 -18.30
C ILE A 490 -22.56 1.85 -18.49
N PHE A 491 -22.75 0.58 -18.82
CA PHE A 491 -24.06 0.04 -19.18
C PHE A 491 -24.88 -0.47 -18.01
N GLN A 492 -24.32 -0.54 -16.80
CA GLN A 492 -25.00 -1.01 -15.57
C GLN A 492 -25.89 -2.25 -15.80
N PHE A 493 -25.35 -3.27 -16.45
CA PHE A 493 -26.11 -4.46 -16.83
C PHE A 493 -26.84 -5.10 -15.64
N GLY A 494 -28.09 -5.49 -15.86
CA GLY A 494 -28.88 -6.27 -14.92
C GLY A 494 -29.54 -5.48 -13.78
N ASN A 495 -29.87 -4.19 -13.98
CA ASN A 495 -30.58 -3.36 -13.00
C ASN A 495 -29.93 -3.38 -11.60
N GLY A 496 -28.61 -3.18 -11.55
CA GLY A 496 -27.83 -3.19 -10.31
C GLY A 496 -27.43 -4.59 -9.80
N LYS A 497 -27.86 -5.67 -10.43
CA LYS A 497 -27.50 -7.03 -10.00
C LYS A 497 -26.01 -7.36 -10.14
N TYR A 498 -25.33 -6.73 -11.09
CA TYR A 498 -23.90 -6.94 -11.41
C TYR A 498 -23.04 -5.71 -11.12
N GLU A 499 -23.52 -4.81 -10.28
CA GLU A 499 -22.85 -3.55 -9.95
C GLU A 499 -21.38 -3.74 -9.49
N PHE A 500 -21.09 -4.82 -8.73
CA PHE A 500 -19.75 -5.12 -8.23
C PHE A 500 -18.96 -6.12 -9.08
N LEU A 501 -19.46 -6.52 -10.25
CA LEU A 501 -18.78 -7.49 -11.11
C LEU A 501 -17.48 -6.94 -11.69
N SER A 502 -17.48 -5.68 -12.13
CA SER A 502 -16.31 -4.95 -12.61
C SER A 502 -15.20 -4.96 -11.54
N LEU A 503 -15.53 -4.57 -10.31
CA LEU A 503 -14.61 -4.56 -9.19
C LEU A 503 -14.03 -5.95 -8.88
N MET A 504 -14.87 -6.98 -8.91
CA MET A 504 -14.45 -8.36 -8.72
C MET A 504 -13.47 -8.83 -9.81
N LEU A 505 -13.72 -8.47 -11.08
CA LEU A 505 -12.83 -8.80 -12.20
C LEU A 505 -11.45 -8.18 -12.02
N TYR A 506 -11.37 -6.88 -11.67
CA TYR A 506 -10.10 -6.23 -11.35
C TYR A 506 -9.38 -6.91 -10.22
N SER A 507 -10.05 -7.10 -9.09
CA SER A 507 -9.43 -7.65 -7.89
C SER A 507 -8.92 -9.06 -8.09
N CYS A 508 -9.70 -9.94 -8.71
CA CYS A 508 -9.32 -11.34 -8.91
C CYS A 508 -8.23 -11.50 -9.95
N TYR A 509 -8.34 -10.81 -11.09
CA TYR A 509 -7.33 -10.92 -12.14
C TYR A 509 -6.00 -10.34 -11.65
N CYS A 510 -6.00 -9.12 -11.07
CA CYS A 510 -4.80 -8.51 -10.56
C CYS A 510 -4.17 -9.30 -9.39
N SER A 511 -4.96 -10.00 -8.57
CA SER A 511 -4.42 -10.88 -7.52
C SER A 511 -3.50 -11.95 -8.07
N VAL A 512 -3.87 -12.56 -9.19
CA VAL A 512 -3.03 -13.60 -9.84
C VAL A 512 -1.67 -13.04 -10.20
N GLY A 513 -1.60 -11.83 -10.78
CA GLY A 513 -0.34 -11.20 -11.13
C GLY A 513 0.51 -10.82 -9.91
N VAL A 514 -0.11 -10.23 -8.89
CA VAL A 514 0.59 -9.87 -7.64
C VAL A 514 1.10 -11.11 -6.93
N PHE A 515 0.30 -12.17 -6.86
CA PHE A 515 0.67 -13.44 -6.22
C PHE A 515 1.80 -14.15 -6.98
N THR A 516 1.71 -14.22 -8.32
CA THR A 516 2.75 -14.80 -9.17
C THR A 516 4.07 -14.02 -9.06
N SER A 517 4.00 -12.69 -9.01
CA SER A 517 5.15 -11.83 -8.78
C SER A 517 5.82 -12.11 -7.43
N TRP A 518 5.01 -12.24 -6.36
CA TRP A 518 5.51 -12.60 -5.03
C TRP A 518 6.22 -13.96 -5.02
N ILE A 519 5.65 -14.98 -5.65
CA ILE A 519 6.29 -16.31 -5.79
C ILE A 519 7.62 -16.17 -6.51
N GLY A 520 7.66 -15.45 -7.65
CA GLY A 520 8.86 -15.26 -8.45
C GLY A 520 9.97 -14.56 -7.66
N LEU A 521 9.67 -13.46 -6.97
CA LEU A 521 10.65 -12.77 -6.13
C LEU A 521 11.09 -13.63 -4.95
N SER A 522 10.14 -14.31 -4.28
CA SER A 522 10.44 -15.19 -3.13
C SER A 522 11.37 -16.34 -3.53
N TRP A 523 11.15 -16.92 -4.70
CA TRP A 523 12.03 -17.95 -5.25
C TRP A 523 13.44 -17.43 -5.47
N LEU A 524 13.58 -16.33 -6.20
CA LEU A 524 14.88 -15.70 -6.47
C LEU A 524 15.57 -15.29 -5.15
N TYR A 525 14.82 -14.78 -4.19
CA TYR A 525 15.36 -14.29 -2.92
C TYR A 525 15.94 -15.40 -2.04
N ASN A 526 15.28 -16.56 -1.99
CA ASN A 526 15.68 -17.64 -1.10
C ASN A 526 16.61 -18.68 -1.75
N PHE A 527 16.57 -18.84 -3.08
CA PHE A 527 17.27 -19.95 -3.76
C PHE A 527 18.34 -19.50 -4.76
N ASP A 528 18.44 -18.22 -5.10
CA ASP A 528 19.43 -17.69 -6.03
C ASP A 528 20.46 -16.80 -5.31
N GLU A 529 21.34 -17.43 -4.52
CA GLU A 529 22.37 -16.73 -3.72
C GLU A 529 23.21 -15.72 -4.53
N PRO A 530 23.72 -16.07 -5.76
CA PRO A 530 24.56 -15.17 -6.53
C PRO A 530 23.93 -13.83 -6.89
N LEU A 531 22.60 -13.76 -6.96
CA LEU A 531 21.90 -12.51 -7.25
C LEU A 531 22.04 -11.47 -6.11
N TRP A 532 22.24 -11.93 -4.89
CA TRP A 532 22.16 -11.12 -3.68
C TRP A 532 23.51 -10.79 -3.02
N VAL A 533 24.58 -11.34 -3.55
CA VAL A 533 25.97 -11.07 -3.09
C VAL A 533 26.56 -9.76 -3.68
#